data_b6bb1638de586314352fea99883dffd6
#
_entry.id   b6bb1638de586314352fea99883dffd6
#
_cell.length_a   1.000
_cell.length_b   1.000
_cell.length_c   1.000
_cell.angle_alpha   90.00
_cell.angle_beta   90.00
_cell.angle_gamma   90.00
#
_symmetry.space_group_name_H-M   'P 1'
#
loop_
_entity.id
_entity.type
_entity.pdbx_description
1 polymer ?
#
loop_
_entity_poly.entity_id
_entity_poly.type
_entity_poly.pdbx_seq_one_letter_code
_entity_poly.pdbx_strand_id
1 'polypeptide(L)'
;MRSKIKRAIDIVSQIALGAFILLVVLLVGVRLFGIEPHIVLSGSMEPEIMTGSLVYVKPITPQEAQNLKAGDTVTYVIDSKGTKVTHKIYEVVGPAYVKNQYGEYVLDKNGQPTVAKDDAGNPIVMYTTYGVNNKNENSPTGYTLDGKLGVGNLGSSNIVGKPVFSIPLLGYVAHFTQNPPGKYVTIVFCVFLIAMTIFGGTPKKSGEDQTPAPKEAAEGEPPTANTSPTANKPPAAQDDHTQ
;
A
#
# COMPACT_ATOMS: atom_id res chain seq x y z
N MET A 1 -24.63 -11.73 33.36
CA MET A 1 -25.05 -11.48 31.97
C MET A 1 -24.42 -10.20 31.40
N ARG A 2 -24.53 -9.03 32.08
CA ARG A 2 -23.94 -7.75 31.64
C ARG A 2 -22.41 -7.77 31.37
N SER A 3 -21.61 -8.54 32.14
CA SER A 3 -20.15 -8.59 31.95
C SER A 3 -19.73 -9.34 30.68
N LYS A 4 -20.45 -10.39 30.29
CA LYS A 4 -20.18 -11.15 29.05
C LYS A 4 -20.53 -10.30 27.82
N ILE A 5 -21.64 -9.55 27.87
CA ILE A 5 -22.06 -8.64 26.80
C ILE A 5 -21.04 -7.50 26.63
N LYS A 6 -20.58 -6.89 27.73
CA LYS A 6 -19.53 -5.85 27.67
C LYS A 6 -18.25 -6.38 27.02
N ARG A 7 -17.77 -7.56 27.43
CA ARG A 7 -16.58 -8.18 26.86
C ARG A 7 -16.74 -8.50 25.37
N ALA A 8 -17.92 -8.96 24.96
CA ALA A 8 -18.21 -9.18 23.54
C ALA A 8 -18.20 -7.89 22.73
N ILE A 9 -18.79 -6.80 23.23
CA ILE A 9 -18.76 -5.49 22.60
C ILE A 9 -17.31 -4.96 22.48
N ASP A 10 -16.49 -5.10 23.53
CA ASP A 10 -15.09 -4.68 23.52
C ASP A 10 -14.28 -5.43 22.46
N ILE A 11 -14.47 -6.74 22.34
CA ILE A 11 -13.80 -7.55 21.31
C ILE A 11 -14.24 -7.14 19.91
N VAL A 12 -15.54 -6.99 19.68
CA VAL A 12 -16.08 -6.58 18.37
C VAL A 12 -15.56 -5.18 17.98
N SER A 13 -15.53 -4.23 18.93
CA SER A 13 -15.01 -2.89 18.64
C SER A 13 -13.51 -2.88 18.33
N GLN A 14 -12.71 -3.71 19.00
CA GLN A 14 -11.27 -3.85 18.68
C GLN A 14 -11.03 -4.46 17.29
N ILE A 15 -11.82 -5.48 16.93
CA ILE A 15 -11.76 -6.07 15.60
C ILE A 15 -12.17 -5.05 14.54
N ALA A 16 -13.25 -4.31 14.76
CA ALA A 16 -13.73 -3.27 13.85
C ALA A 16 -12.70 -2.15 13.68
N LEU A 17 -12.07 -1.71 14.77
CA LEU A 17 -11.00 -0.72 14.71
C LEU A 17 -9.77 -1.24 13.95
N GLY A 18 -9.35 -2.47 14.20
CA GLY A 18 -8.25 -3.12 13.46
C GLY A 18 -8.54 -3.23 11.96
N ALA A 19 -9.74 -3.67 11.60
CA ALA A 19 -10.18 -3.74 10.20
C ALA A 19 -10.22 -2.35 9.54
N PHE A 20 -10.66 -1.33 10.27
CA PHE A 20 -10.68 0.05 9.78
C PHE A 20 -9.26 0.60 9.55
N ILE A 21 -8.34 0.37 10.49
CA ILE A 21 -6.93 0.76 10.33
C ILE A 21 -6.32 0.07 9.11
N LEU A 22 -6.55 -1.23 8.95
CA LEU A 22 -6.09 -1.98 7.77
C LEU A 22 -6.66 -1.38 6.48
N LEU A 23 -7.94 -1.03 6.45
CA LEU A 23 -8.57 -0.39 5.30
C LEU A 23 -7.89 0.94 4.98
N VAL A 24 -7.63 1.79 5.98
CA VAL A 24 -6.92 3.07 5.78
C VAL A 24 -5.51 2.84 5.23
N VAL A 25 -4.78 1.85 5.75
CA VAL A 25 -3.45 1.49 5.24
C VAL A 25 -3.53 1.05 3.78
N LEU A 26 -4.49 0.22 3.40
CA LEU A 26 -4.67 -0.23 2.02
C LEU A 26 -5.08 0.89 1.07
N LEU A 27 -5.92 1.84 1.50
CA LEU A 27 -6.40 2.92 0.63
C LEU A 27 -5.40 4.08 0.50
N VAL A 28 -4.64 4.36 1.55
CA VAL A 28 -3.79 5.57 1.64
C VAL A 28 -2.35 5.23 2.00
N GLY A 29 -2.14 4.35 2.98
CA GLY A 29 -0.82 4.08 3.56
C GLY A 29 0.18 3.50 2.56
N VAL A 30 -0.28 2.74 1.58
CA VAL A 30 0.56 2.16 0.51
C VAL A 30 1.28 3.23 -0.32
N ARG A 31 0.73 4.44 -0.39
CA ARG A 31 1.35 5.57 -1.12
C ARG A 31 2.67 6.01 -0.48
N LEU A 32 2.83 5.80 0.83
CA LEU A 32 4.08 6.09 1.55
C LEU A 32 5.24 5.20 1.06
N PHE A 33 4.91 4.05 0.46
CA PHE A 33 5.86 3.12 -0.15
C PHE A 33 6.00 3.31 -1.67
N GLY A 34 5.48 4.42 -2.20
CA GLY A 34 5.52 4.73 -3.62
C GLY A 34 4.59 3.86 -4.48
N ILE A 35 3.60 3.20 -3.88
CA ILE A 35 2.61 2.39 -4.61
C ILE A 35 1.33 3.21 -4.80
N GLU A 36 0.83 3.25 -6.03
CA GLU A 36 -0.38 3.99 -6.38
C GLU A 36 -1.60 3.06 -6.50
N PRO A 37 -2.62 3.22 -5.65
CA PRO A 37 -3.87 2.48 -5.80
C PRO A 37 -4.76 3.12 -6.88
N HIS A 38 -5.24 2.31 -7.83
CA HIS A 38 -6.17 2.71 -8.89
C HIS A 38 -7.43 1.84 -8.89
N ILE A 39 -8.59 2.46 -9.12
CA ILE A 39 -9.88 1.75 -9.20
C ILE A 39 -10.06 1.21 -10.61
N VAL A 40 -10.38 -0.07 -10.73
CA VAL A 40 -10.67 -0.74 -12.00
C VAL A 40 -12.15 -0.55 -12.33
N LEU A 41 -12.43 0.15 -13.43
CA LEU A 41 -13.78 0.50 -13.84
C LEU A 41 -14.30 -0.35 -15.01
N SER A 42 -13.43 -1.10 -15.69
CA SER A 42 -13.79 -1.91 -16.85
C SER A 42 -13.33 -3.36 -16.70
N GLY A 43 -13.99 -4.27 -17.41
CA GLY A 43 -13.69 -5.70 -17.38
C GLY A 43 -12.67 -6.15 -18.44
N SER A 44 -11.91 -5.25 -19.07
CA SER A 44 -10.98 -5.60 -20.16
C SER A 44 -9.86 -6.56 -19.72
N MET A 45 -9.56 -6.61 -18.43
CA MET A 45 -8.53 -7.48 -17.85
C MET A 45 -9.09 -8.68 -17.08
N GLU A 46 -10.40 -8.90 -17.11
CA GLU A 46 -10.98 -10.09 -16.49
C GLU A 46 -10.56 -11.37 -17.22
N PRO A 47 -10.34 -12.46 -16.48
CA PRO A 47 -10.49 -12.64 -15.03
C PRO A 47 -9.24 -12.27 -14.21
N GLU A 48 -8.14 -11.83 -14.81
CA GLU A 48 -6.89 -11.55 -14.08
C GLU A 48 -7.05 -10.36 -13.11
N ILE A 49 -7.75 -9.31 -13.53
CA ILE A 49 -8.09 -8.15 -12.71
C ILE A 49 -9.59 -7.88 -12.87
N MET A 50 -10.34 -8.15 -11.82
CA MET A 50 -11.80 -8.02 -11.83
C MET A 50 -12.25 -6.57 -11.79
N THR A 51 -13.34 -6.25 -12.49
CA THR A 51 -14.01 -4.96 -12.34
C THR A 51 -14.36 -4.68 -10.88
N GLY A 52 -14.22 -3.44 -10.44
CA GLY A 52 -14.41 -3.05 -9.04
C GLY A 52 -13.26 -3.41 -8.11
N SER A 53 -12.15 -3.93 -8.64
CA SER A 53 -10.92 -4.12 -7.86
C SER A 53 -10.22 -2.79 -7.59
N LEU A 54 -9.43 -2.75 -6.52
CA LEU A 54 -8.39 -1.76 -6.32
C LEU A 54 -7.07 -2.40 -6.73
N VAL A 55 -6.45 -1.87 -7.80
CA VAL A 55 -5.16 -2.33 -8.32
C VAL A 55 -4.05 -1.45 -7.78
N TYR A 56 -2.99 -2.06 -7.30
CA TYR A 56 -1.83 -1.38 -6.73
C TYR A 56 -0.70 -1.39 -7.73
N VAL A 57 -0.34 -0.20 -8.21
CA VAL A 57 0.64 0.00 -9.27
C VAL A 57 1.93 0.55 -8.66
N LYS A 58 3.03 -0.14 -8.92
CA LYS A 58 4.37 0.36 -8.59
C LYS A 58 4.87 1.16 -9.79
N PRO A 59 5.16 2.46 -9.61
CA PRO A 59 5.81 3.26 -10.64
C PRO A 59 7.13 2.63 -11.08
N ILE A 60 7.43 2.76 -12.36
CA ILE A 60 8.70 2.31 -12.96
C ILE A 60 9.45 3.49 -13.56
N THR A 61 10.77 3.34 -13.63
CA THR A 61 11.64 4.34 -14.24
C THR A 61 11.50 4.32 -15.77
N PRO A 62 11.87 5.42 -16.48
CA PRO A 62 11.90 5.43 -17.94
C PRO A 62 12.75 4.32 -18.54
N GLN A 63 13.85 3.95 -17.90
CA GLN A 63 14.72 2.86 -18.34
C GLN A 63 14.03 1.50 -18.20
N GLU A 64 13.31 1.26 -17.10
CA GLU A 64 12.50 0.05 -16.93
C GLU A 64 11.36 0.00 -17.96
N ALA A 65 10.74 1.15 -18.26
CA ALA A 65 9.68 1.25 -19.25
C ALA A 65 10.13 0.94 -20.68
N GLN A 66 11.41 1.14 -21.00
CA GLN A 66 12.00 0.77 -22.30
C GLN A 66 12.34 -0.72 -22.40
N ASN A 67 12.50 -1.41 -21.28
CA ASN A 67 12.92 -2.81 -21.21
C ASN A 67 11.77 -3.79 -20.97
N LEU A 68 10.53 -3.35 -21.17
CA LEU A 68 9.35 -4.19 -21.03
C LEU A 68 9.25 -5.23 -22.16
N LYS A 69 8.58 -6.34 -21.87
CA LYS A 69 8.47 -7.49 -22.76
C LYS A 69 7.01 -7.84 -23.02
N ALA A 70 6.77 -8.58 -24.11
CA ALA A 70 5.48 -9.21 -24.37
C ALA A 70 5.05 -10.05 -23.14
N GLY A 71 3.80 -9.93 -22.75
CA GLY A 71 3.22 -10.56 -21.56
C GLY A 71 3.31 -9.72 -20.28
N ASP A 72 4.12 -8.67 -20.21
CA ASP A 72 4.13 -7.74 -19.08
C ASP A 72 2.80 -7.00 -18.99
N THR A 73 2.24 -6.92 -17.79
CA THR A 73 1.08 -6.07 -17.52
C THR A 73 1.54 -4.69 -17.09
N VAL A 74 0.99 -3.65 -17.72
CA VAL A 74 1.39 -2.25 -17.50
C VAL A 74 0.16 -1.36 -17.30
N THR A 75 0.33 -0.32 -16.49
CA THR A 75 -0.63 0.77 -16.36
C THR A 75 -0.05 2.00 -17.05
N TYR A 76 -0.82 2.62 -17.93
CA TYR A 76 -0.41 3.75 -18.75
C TYR A 76 -1.52 4.79 -18.90
N VAL A 77 -1.13 6.00 -19.29
CA VAL A 77 -2.05 7.11 -19.57
C VAL A 77 -2.40 7.11 -21.04
N ILE A 78 -3.72 7.26 -21.35
CA ILE A 78 -4.24 7.24 -22.72
C ILE A 78 -4.63 8.62 -23.26
N ASP A 79 -4.83 9.59 -22.37
CA ASP A 79 -5.30 10.92 -22.76
C ASP A 79 -4.70 12.04 -21.89
N SER A 80 -4.90 13.29 -22.32
CA SER A 80 -4.46 14.49 -21.60
C SER A 80 -5.20 14.72 -20.28
N LYS A 81 -6.32 14.02 -20.03
CA LYS A 81 -7.07 14.08 -18.76
C LYS A 81 -6.45 13.19 -17.70
N GLY A 82 -5.44 12.37 -18.06
CA GLY A 82 -4.78 11.44 -17.16
C GLY A 82 -5.56 10.13 -16.96
N THR A 83 -6.45 9.77 -17.89
CA THR A 83 -7.15 8.49 -17.84
C THR A 83 -6.13 7.35 -17.92
N LYS A 84 -6.17 6.46 -16.93
CA LYS A 84 -5.24 5.33 -16.82
C LYS A 84 -5.94 4.05 -17.28
N VAL A 85 -5.18 3.22 -18.02
CA VAL A 85 -5.60 1.89 -18.48
C VAL A 85 -4.54 0.89 -18.03
N THR A 86 -4.97 -0.30 -17.65
CA THR A 86 -4.08 -1.41 -17.31
C THR A 86 -4.33 -2.53 -18.31
N HIS A 87 -3.33 -2.86 -19.12
CA HIS A 87 -3.39 -3.91 -20.15
C HIS A 87 -2.08 -4.69 -20.23
N LYS A 88 -2.08 -5.79 -20.98
CA LYS A 88 -0.87 -6.57 -21.27
C LYS A 88 -0.20 -6.08 -22.55
N ILE A 89 1.13 -6.13 -22.54
CA ILE A 89 1.92 -5.91 -23.75
C ILE A 89 1.77 -7.15 -24.64
N TYR A 90 1.30 -6.94 -25.86
CA TYR A 90 1.23 -7.97 -26.89
C TYR A 90 2.60 -8.15 -27.54
N GLU A 91 3.20 -7.05 -27.99
CA GLU A 91 4.50 -7.04 -28.67
C GLU A 91 5.26 -5.74 -28.44
N VAL A 92 6.57 -5.80 -28.60
CA VAL A 92 7.47 -4.65 -28.64
C VAL A 92 7.64 -4.26 -30.12
N VAL A 93 7.09 -3.10 -30.50
CA VAL A 93 7.12 -2.61 -31.88
C VAL A 93 8.53 -2.10 -32.25
N GLY A 94 9.25 -1.55 -31.27
CA GLY A 94 10.57 -0.97 -31.45
C GLY A 94 10.61 0.53 -31.12
N PRO A 95 11.67 1.25 -31.51
CA PRO A 95 11.81 2.67 -31.23
C PRO A 95 10.79 3.51 -31.97
N ALA A 96 10.27 4.55 -31.31
CA ALA A 96 9.52 5.61 -31.98
C ALA A 96 10.48 6.48 -32.80
N TYR A 97 10.03 6.93 -33.96
CA TYR A 97 10.81 7.84 -34.82
C TYR A 97 10.11 9.17 -34.99
N VAL A 98 10.90 10.23 -35.04
CA VAL A 98 10.40 11.60 -35.31
C VAL A 98 9.89 11.70 -36.74
N LYS A 99 8.70 12.25 -36.92
CA LYS A 99 8.12 12.56 -38.24
C LYS A 99 7.92 14.06 -38.37
N ASN A 100 8.10 14.56 -39.59
CA ASN A 100 7.80 15.96 -39.94
C ASN A 100 6.26 16.14 -40.13
N GLN A 101 5.83 17.37 -40.41
CA GLN A 101 4.43 17.72 -40.65
C GLN A 101 3.77 16.98 -41.83
N TYR A 102 4.57 16.42 -42.74
CA TYR A 102 4.12 15.64 -43.91
C TYR A 102 4.08 14.12 -43.62
N GLY A 103 4.44 13.69 -42.40
CA GLY A 103 4.46 12.27 -42.00
C GLY A 103 5.75 11.51 -42.42
N GLU A 104 6.76 12.21 -42.97
CA GLU A 104 8.04 11.63 -43.35
C GLU A 104 9.00 11.58 -42.17
N TYR A 105 9.86 10.57 -42.14
CA TYR A 105 10.87 10.45 -41.09
C TYR A 105 11.92 11.53 -41.17
N VAL A 106 12.21 12.20 -40.04
CA VAL A 106 13.33 13.12 -39.91
C VAL A 106 14.62 12.27 -39.79
N LEU A 107 15.55 12.49 -40.72
CA LEU A 107 16.83 11.74 -40.73
C LEU A 107 17.88 12.46 -39.89
N ASP A 108 18.76 11.69 -39.27
CA ASP A 108 19.94 12.16 -38.56
C ASP A 108 21.09 12.47 -39.56
N LYS A 109 22.26 12.84 -39.01
CA LYS A 109 23.45 13.18 -39.80
C LYS A 109 24.00 12.01 -40.64
N ASN A 110 23.59 10.78 -40.33
CA ASN A 110 24.01 9.54 -40.97
C ASN A 110 22.93 9.03 -41.94
N GLY A 111 21.86 9.77 -42.17
CA GLY A 111 20.74 9.39 -43.03
C GLY A 111 19.80 8.33 -42.39
N GLN A 112 19.91 8.11 -41.07
CA GLN A 112 19.04 7.19 -40.34
C GLN A 112 17.83 7.93 -39.72
N PRO A 113 16.67 7.29 -39.60
CA PRO A 113 15.51 7.89 -38.87
C PRO A 113 15.89 8.30 -37.46
N THR A 114 15.57 9.54 -37.10
CA THR A 114 15.85 10.09 -35.77
C THR A 114 14.91 9.44 -34.74
N VAL A 115 15.46 8.81 -33.70
CA VAL A 115 14.69 8.22 -32.61
C VAL A 115 14.06 9.31 -31.77
N ALA A 116 12.76 9.20 -31.53
CA ALA A 116 12.02 10.10 -30.64
C ALA A 116 12.47 9.88 -29.18
N LYS A 117 12.56 10.97 -28.43
CA LYS A 117 12.99 10.99 -27.03
C LYS A 117 11.93 11.65 -26.16
N ASP A 118 11.88 11.24 -24.91
CA ASP A 118 11.08 11.91 -23.88
C ASP A 118 11.75 13.22 -23.41
N ASP A 119 11.10 13.95 -22.53
CA ASP A 119 11.60 15.24 -21.99
C ASP A 119 12.92 15.09 -21.22
N ALA A 120 13.23 13.89 -20.73
CA ALA A 120 14.48 13.57 -20.05
C ALA A 120 15.58 13.09 -21.01
N GLY A 121 15.29 13.02 -22.33
CA GLY A 121 16.22 12.61 -23.37
C GLY A 121 16.34 11.08 -23.56
N ASN A 122 15.49 10.27 -22.93
CA ASN A 122 15.48 8.83 -23.11
C ASN A 122 14.76 8.44 -24.40
N PRO A 123 15.21 7.42 -25.15
CA PRO A 123 14.52 6.94 -26.35
C PRO A 123 13.14 6.38 -25.98
N ILE A 124 12.15 6.68 -26.80
CA ILE A 124 10.78 6.16 -26.64
C ILE A 124 10.68 4.83 -27.39
N VAL A 125 10.32 3.77 -26.66
CA VAL A 125 9.98 2.46 -27.24
C VAL A 125 8.48 2.33 -27.37
N MET A 126 8.00 1.81 -28.49
CA MET A 126 6.58 1.63 -28.78
C MET A 126 6.15 0.19 -28.48
N TYR A 127 4.98 0.06 -27.91
CA TYR A 127 4.34 -1.20 -27.55
C TYR A 127 2.95 -1.30 -28.14
N THR A 128 2.54 -2.50 -28.50
CA THR A 128 1.13 -2.83 -28.74
C THR A 128 0.59 -3.54 -27.52
N THR A 129 -0.58 -3.13 -27.01
CA THR A 129 -1.20 -3.68 -25.81
C THR A 129 -2.57 -4.27 -26.10
N TYR A 130 -3.08 -5.11 -25.19
CA TYR A 130 -4.42 -5.71 -25.28
C TYR A 130 -4.99 -5.97 -23.87
N GLY A 131 -6.32 -5.86 -23.77
CA GLY A 131 -7.04 -6.37 -22.60
C GLY A 131 -7.26 -7.88 -22.72
N VAL A 132 -7.01 -8.62 -21.64
CA VAL A 132 -7.12 -10.10 -21.64
C VAL A 132 -8.53 -10.58 -22.01
N ASN A 133 -9.55 -9.81 -21.65
CA ASN A 133 -10.95 -10.11 -21.95
C ASN A 133 -11.40 -9.58 -23.33
N ASN A 134 -10.58 -8.79 -24.03
CA ASN A 134 -10.89 -8.24 -25.34
C ASN A 134 -10.61 -9.26 -26.46
N LYS A 135 -11.14 -10.48 -26.30
CA LYS A 135 -11.01 -11.55 -27.30
C LYS A 135 -11.70 -11.17 -28.61
N ASN A 136 -11.08 -11.50 -29.72
CA ASN A 136 -11.63 -11.27 -31.05
C ASN A 136 -11.20 -12.43 -31.98
N GLU A 137 -12.14 -13.34 -32.19
CA GLU A 137 -11.91 -14.53 -33.03
C GLU A 137 -11.62 -14.21 -34.50
N ASN A 138 -12.04 -13.03 -34.98
CA ASN A 138 -11.76 -12.54 -36.32
C ASN A 138 -10.38 -11.84 -36.44
N SER A 139 -9.63 -11.71 -35.35
CA SER A 139 -8.30 -11.14 -35.35
C SER A 139 -7.24 -12.24 -35.45
N PRO A 140 -6.22 -12.10 -36.29
CA PRO A 140 -5.09 -13.05 -36.36
C PRO A 140 -4.38 -13.22 -35.01
N THR A 141 -4.50 -12.25 -34.11
CA THR A 141 -3.90 -12.25 -32.78
C THR A 141 -4.80 -12.89 -31.71
N GLY A 142 -6.06 -13.20 -32.05
CA GLY A 142 -7.07 -13.65 -31.08
C GLY A 142 -7.61 -12.56 -30.15
N TYR A 143 -7.11 -11.33 -30.27
CA TYR A 143 -7.50 -10.19 -29.44
C TYR A 143 -7.71 -8.93 -30.25
N THR A 144 -8.52 -8.00 -29.69
CA THR A 144 -8.57 -6.62 -30.15
C THR A 144 -7.39 -5.87 -29.54
N LEU A 145 -6.44 -5.46 -30.39
CA LEU A 145 -5.26 -4.69 -29.96
C LEU A 145 -5.62 -3.21 -29.81
N ASP A 146 -5.08 -2.55 -28.80
CA ASP A 146 -5.38 -1.14 -28.51
C ASP A 146 -4.95 -0.20 -29.64
N GLY A 147 -3.86 -0.50 -30.34
CA GLY A 147 -3.40 0.24 -31.51
C GLY A 147 -4.38 0.24 -32.69
N LYS A 148 -5.25 -0.79 -32.80
CA LYS A 148 -6.31 -0.87 -33.83
C LYS A 148 -7.60 -0.13 -33.44
N LEU A 149 -7.78 0.19 -32.16
CA LEU A 149 -8.92 0.98 -31.67
C LEU A 149 -8.72 2.50 -31.83
N GLY A 150 -7.68 2.92 -32.56
CA GLY A 150 -7.38 4.34 -32.75
C GLY A 150 -6.59 4.99 -31.61
N VAL A 151 -6.20 4.23 -30.61
CA VAL A 151 -5.40 4.73 -29.46
C VAL A 151 -3.91 4.81 -29.85
N GLY A 152 -3.51 4.24 -30.99
CA GLY A 152 -2.12 4.21 -31.45
C GLY A 152 -1.24 3.23 -30.64
N ASN A 153 0.01 3.09 -31.08
CA ASN A 153 0.97 2.34 -30.29
C ASN A 153 1.33 3.11 -29.01
N LEU A 154 1.38 2.40 -27.89
CA LEU A 154 1.76 2.96 -26.60
C LEU A 154 3.26 3.28 -26.56
N GLY A 155 3.63 4.53 -26.31
CA GLY A 155 5.01 4.93 -26.04
C GLY A 155 5.42 4.61 -24.61
N SER A 156 6.69 4.22 -24.41
CA SER A 156 7.25 3.98 -23.06
C SER A 156 7.10 5.17 -22.14
N SER A 157 7.07 6.41 -22.66
CA SER A 157 6.86 7.64 -21.90
C SER A 157 5.46 7.77 -21.28
N ASN A 158 4.47 7.04 -21.80
CA ASN A 158 3.11 7.05 -21.28
C ASN A 158 2.89 6.03 -20.15
N ILE A 159 3.87 5.16 -19.89
CA ILE A 159 3.74 4.09 -18.90
C ILE A 159 3.95 4.67 -17.50
N VAL A 160 2.98 4.46 -16.64
CA VAL A 160 3.01 4.90 -15.23
C VAL A 160 3.72 3.86 -14.37
N GLY A 161 3.44 2.56 -14.59
CA GLY A 161 4.00 1.52 -13.75
C GLY A 161 3.48 0.13 -14.06
N LYS A 162 3.88 -0.83 -13.22
CA LYS A 162 3.44 -2.23 -13.28
C LYS A 162 2.50 -2.53 -12.11
N PRO A 163 1.35 -3.18 -12.35
CA PRO A 163 0.50 -3.67 -11.27
C PRO A 163 1.23 -4.77 -10.49
N VAL A 164 1.23 -4.67 -9.16
CA VAL A 164 1.88 -5.62 -8.25
C VAL A 164 0.86 -6.64 -7.75
N PHE A 165 -0.31 -6.15 -7.32
CA PHE A 165 -1.43 -6.98 -6.90
C PHE A 165 -2.74 -6.19 -7.02
N SER A 166 -3.87 -6.89 -6.93
CA SER A 166 -5.20 -6.28 -6.90
C SER A 166 -6.05 -6.91 -5.80
N ILE A 167 -6.93 -6.12 -5.21
CA ILE A 167 -7.89 -6.61 -4.22
C ILE A 167 -9.29 -6.43 -4.81
N PRO A 168 -9.99 -7.54 -5.12
CA PRO A 168 -11.35 -7.50 -5.63
C PRO A 168 -12.30 -6.74 -4.69
N LEU A 169 -13.29 -6.05 -5.24
CA LEU A 169 -14.31 -5.28 -4.54
C LEU A 169 -13.82 -4.07 -3.74
N LEU A 170 -12.53 -3.99 -3.40
CA LEU A 170 -11.99 -2.86 -2.62
C LEU A 170 -12.06 -1.54 -3.40
N GLY A 171 -12.08 -1.60 -4.73
CA GLY A 171 -12.30 -0.44 -5.59
C GLY A 171 -13.67 0.21 -5.38
N TYR A 172 -14.72 -0.57 -5.13
CA TYR A 172 -16.04 0.00 -4.80
C TYR A 172 -16.02 0.73 -3.47
N VAL A 173 -15.33 0.19 -2.47
CA VAL A 173 -15.15 0.87 -1.17
C VAL A 173 -14.36 2.17 -1.37
N ALA A 174 -13.28 2.14 -2.14
CA ALA A 174 -12.48 3.32 -2.46
C ALA A 174 -13.33 4.36 -3.20
N HIS A 175 -14.10 3.96 -4.19
CA HIS A 175 -15.00 4.85 -4.94
C HIS A 175 -16.07 5.46 -4.02
N PHE A 176 -16.68 4.67 -3.15
CA PHE A 176 -17.68 5.15 -2.19
C PHE A 176 -17.08 6.20 -1.24
N THR A 177 -15.90 5.96 -0.69
CA THR A 177 -15.25 6.88 0.27
C THR A 177 -14.78 8.19 -0.37
N GLN A 178 -14.58 8.22 -1.69
CA GLN A 178 -14.10 9.41 -2.41
C GLN A 178 -15.24 10.27 -2.94
N ASN A 179 -16.45 9.71 -3.16
CA ASN A 179 -17.58 10.39 -3.77
C ASN A 179 -18.72 10.62 -2.77
N PRO A 180 -19.51 11.72 -2.91
CA PRO A 180 -20.74 11.93 -2.14
C PRO A 180 -21.80 10.85 -2.48
N PRO A 181 -22.59 10.37 -1.50
CA PRO A 181 -22.63 10.74 -0.09
C PRO A 181 -21.59 10.00 0.78
N GLY A 182 -20.92 8.97 0.26
CA GLY A 182 -20.05 8.07 0.99
C GLY A 182 -18.89 8.81 1.68
N LYS A 183 -18.36 9.85 1.06
CA LYS A 183 -17.32 10.71 1.66
C LYS A 183 -17.77 11.28 3.01
N TYR A 184 -18.98 11.80 3.10
CA TYR A 184 -19.50 12.37 4.34
C TYR A 184 -19.76 11.29 5.40
N VAL A 185 -20.31 10.14 4.99
CA VAL A 185 -20.52 8.98 5.87
C VAL A 185 -19.18 8.51 6.44
N THR A 186 -18.13 8.42 5.63
CA THR A 186 -16.79 8.03 6.08
C THR A 186 -16.23 9.02 7.10
N ILE A 187 -16.37 10.33 6.88
CA ILE A 187 -15.91 11.36 7.80
C ILE A 187 -16.64 11.24 9.15
N VAL A 188 -17.97 11.14 9.13
CA VAL A 188 -18.77 10.97 10.35
C VAL A 188 -18.38 9.71 11.11
N PHE A 189 -18.17 8.60 10.39
CA PHE A 189 -17.73 7.35 10.99
C PHE A 189 -16.33 7.45 11.63
N CYS A 190 -15.38 8.12 10.97
CA CYS A 190 -14.06 8.38 11.55
C CYS A 190 -14.15 9.22 12.84
N VAL A 191 -14.93 10.30 12.84
CA VAL A 191 -15.15 11.14 14.01
C VAL A 191 -15.79 10.33 15.15
N PHE A 192 -16.76 9.49 14.83
CA PHE A 192 -17.41 8.60 15.79
C PHE A 192 -16.40 7.60 16.42
N LEU A 193 -15.55 6.96 15.62
CA LEU A 193 -14.51 6.05 16.12
C LEU A 193 -13.50 6.78 17.03
N ILE A 194 -13.07 7.97 16.63
CA ILE A 194 -12.17 8.80 17.46
C ILE A 194 -12.86 9.17 18.79
N ALA A 195 -14.11 9.59 18.74
CA ALA A 195 -14.88 9.88 19.95
C ALA A 195 -15.01 8.66 20.87
N MET A 196 -15.31 7.48 20.30
CA MET A 196 -15.36 6.24 21.08
C MET A 196 -14.02 5.89 21.74
N THR A 197 -12.88 6.13 21.07
CA THR A 197 -11.57 5.87 21.67
C THR A 197 -11.21 6.86 22.78
N ILE A 198 -11.64 8.12 22.66
CA ILE A 198 -11.38 9.16 23.67
C ILE A 198 -12.32 9.01 24.87
N PHE A 199 -13.62 8.80 24.63
CA PHE A 199 -14.64 8.77 25.68
C PHE A 199 -14.96 7.36 26.20
N GLY A 200 -14.64 6.31 25.43
CA GLY A 200 -14.83 4.91 25.78
C GLY A 200 -13.73 4.35 26.66
N GLY A 201 -13.29 5.07 27.68
CA GLY A 201 -12.16 4.82 28.56
C GLY A 201 -11.74 3.35 28.68
N THR A 202 -10.46 3.09 28.44
CA THR A 202 -9.81 1.81 28.75
C THR A 202 -10.25 1.35 30.15
N PRO A 203 -10.67 0.09 30.34
CA PRO A 203 -10.89 -0.41 31.69
C PRO A 203 -9.55 -0.32 32.43
N LYS A 204 -9.51 0.62 33.39
CA LYS A 204 -8.42 0.69 34.37
C LYS A 204 -8.27 -0.71 34.93
N LYS A 205 -7.13 -1.37 34.71
CA LYS A 205 -6.75 -2.54 35.48
C LYS A 205 -6.85 -2.12 36.94
N SER A 206 -7.95 -2.49 37.58
CA SER A 206 -8.08 -2.36 39.00
C SER A 206 -6.96 -3.16 39.64
N GLY A 207 -6.21 -2.42 40.43
CA GLY A 207 -5.00 -2.89 41.04
C GLY A 207 -5.18 -4.18 41.84
N GLU A 208 -4.09 -4.80 41.96
CA GLU A 208 -3.68 -5.76 42.93
C GLU A 208 -4.49 -5.65 44.22
N ASP A 209 -5.17 -6.76 44.48
CA ASP A 209 -5.79 -7.10 45.74
C ASP A 209 -4.70 -6.98 46.85
N GLN A 210 -4.73 -5.86 47.59
CA GLN A 210 -4.01 -5.76 48.83
C GLN A 210 -4.80 -6.55 49.86
N THR A 211 -4.41 -7.79 50.05
CA THR A 211 -4.82 -8.58 51.20
C THR A 211 -4.41 -7.86 52.49
N PRO A 212 -5.33 -7.51 53.38
CA PRO A 212 -4.95 -6.97 54.66
C PRO A 212 -4.31 -8.07 55.52
N ALA A 213 -3.13 -7.78 56.03
CA ALA A 213 -2.48 -8.63 57.02
C ALA A 213 -3.35 -8.74 58.29
N PRO A 214 -3.37 -9.89 58.98
CA PRO A 214 -4.07 -10.09 60.23
C PRO A 214 -3.42 -9.24 61.30
N LYS A 215 -4.22 -8.48 62.06
CA LYS A 215 -3.83 -7.84 63.34
C LYS A 215 -3.63 -8.96 64.36
N GLU A 216 -2.41 -9.15 64.83
CA GLU A 216 -2.12 -9.89 66.02
C GLU A 216 -2.05 -8.93 67.21
N ALA A 217 -2.77 -9.34 68.28
CA ALA A 217 -3.04 -8.58 69.46
C ALA A 217 -1.82 -8.51 70.40
N ALA A 218 -1.73 -7.44 71.07
CA ALA A 218 -0.77 -7.13 72.10
C ALA A 218 -0.87 -8.06 73.34
N GLU A 219 0.23 -8.42 73.92
CA GLU A 219 0.41 -8.38 75.38
C GLU A 219 1.88 -8.76 75.80
N GLY A 220 2.44 -7.97 76.68
CA GLY A 220 3.42 -8.45 77.68
C GLY A 220 4.86 -7.93 77.59
N GLU A 221 5.15 -6.88 78.31
CA GLU A 221 6.43 -6.35 78.78
C GLU A 221 7.10 -7.26 79.84
N PRO A 222 8.30 -6.87 80.39
CA PRO A 222 9.73 -7.02 80.04
C PRO A 222 10.51 -7.85 81.10
N PRO A 223 11.78 -7.70 81.49
CA PRO A 223 12.97 -6.99 81.00
C PRO A 223 14.31 -7.77 81.06
N THR A 224 15.39 -7.04 80.77
CA THR A 224 16.78 -7.07 81.28
C THR A 224 17.87 -7.79 80.45
N ALA A 225 18.77 -6.97 80.09
CA ALA A 225 20.19 -6.80 80.45
C ALA A 225 21.26 -7.43 79.53
N ASN A 226 22.09 -6.53 79.09
CA ASN A 226 23.56 -6.50 79.15
C ASN A 226 24.38 -7.26 78.11
N THR A 227 25.19 -6.56 77.47
CA THR A 227 26.63 -6.42 77.31
C THR A 227 27.12 -6.41 75.85
N SER A 228 27.68 -5.27 75.54
CA SER A 228 28.73 -5.06 74.53
C SER A 228 30.08 -5.70 75.03
N PRO A 229 31.22 -5.67 74.34
CA PRO A 229 31.56 -5.20 72.98
C PRO A 229 32.61 -6.08 72.24
N THR A 230 33.13 -5.57 71.21
CA THR A 230 34.46 -5.62 70.55
C THR A 230 34.53 -6.11 69.14
N ALA A 231 34.76 -5.18 68.29
CA ALA A 231 35.99 -4.83 67.55
C ALA A 231 36.61 -5.94 66.69
N ASN A 232 36.66 -5.77 65.43
CA ASN A 232 37.91 -5.48 64.75
C ASN A 232 37.76 -5.31 63.22
N LYS A 233 38.52 -4.37 62.77
CA LYS A 233 38.71 -3.88 61.41
C LYS A 233 39.93 -4.58 60.75
N PRO A 234 40.26 -4.26 59.53
CA PRO A 234 40.43 -5.04 58.27
C PRO A 234 41.93 -5.44 58.06
N PRO A 235 42.45 -5.75 56.90
CA PRO A 235 42.64 -4.98 55.70
C PRO A 235 42.67 -5.78 54.37
N ALA A 236 42.38 -5.15 53.31
CA ALA A 236 43.22 -4.62 52.22
C ALA A 236 44.02 -5.58 51.32
N ALA A 237 43.93 -5.24 50.07
CA ALA A 237 44.94 -5.18 49.04
C ALA A 237 45.07 -6.37 48.05
N GLN A 238 44.95 -5.99 46.87
CA GLN A 238 45.86 -5.86 45.73
C GLN A 238 45.90 -7.00 44.74
N ASP A 239 45.70 -6.52 43.55
CA ASP A 239 46.53 -6.63 42.34
C ASP A 239 46.45 -7.97 41.59
N ASP A 240 46.49 -8.11 40.40
CA ASP A 240 47.02 -7.37 39.22
C ASP A 240 46.91 -8.31 38.00
N HIS A 241 46.90 -7.70 36.85
CA HIS A 241 47.42 -8.16 35.56
C HIS A 241 46.71 -9.16 34.64
N THR A 242 46.45 -8.57 33.52
CA THR A 242 46.88 -8.93 32.15
C THR A 242 46.38 -10.25 31.53
N GLN A 243 45.70 -10.21 30.50
CA GLN A 243 46.06 -10.06 29.07
C GLN A 243 44.79 -9.85 28.24
#